data_f6337c1101e32fcaa65b15b207c6fe43
#
_entry.id   f6337c1101e32fcaa65b15b207c6fe43
#
_cell.length_a   1.000
_cell.length_b   1.000
_cell.length_c   1.000
_cell.angle_alpha   90.00
_cell.angle_beta   90.00
_cell.angle_gamma   90.00
#
_symmetry.space_group_name_H-M   'P 1'
#
loop_
_entity.id
_entity.type
_entity.pdbx_description
1 polymer ?
#
loop_
_entity_poly.entity_id
_entity_poly.type
_entity_poly.pdbx_seq_one_letter_code
_entity_poly.pdbx_strand_id
1 'polypeptide(L)'
;MVGLPDKQDVRDGIIAYKIAAHAADLAKGHPGAQLRDNALSKARFEFRWDDQFNLGLDPEKAQEFHDETLPQEGAKLAHFCSMCGPHFCSMKITQEVRDYAASQKLSEAEAL
;
A
#
# COMPACT_ATOMS: atom_id res chain seq x y z
N MET A 1 6.36 -12.48 23.81
CA MET A 1 7.30 -13.50 23.31
C MET A 1 7.64 -14.47 24.43
N VAL A 2 7.58 -15.75 24.17
CA VAL A 2 7.86 -16.78 25.16
C VAL A 2 9.12 -17.54 24.70
N GLY A 3 10.10 -17.69 25.59
CA GLY A 3 11.38 -18.31 25.29
C GLY A 3 12.44 -17.31 24.86
N LEU A 4 13.57 -17.82 24.35
CA LEU A 4 14.67 -16.97 23.90
C LEU A 4 14.41 -16.43 22.49
N PRO A 5 14.47 -15.11 22.29
CA PRO A 5 14.26 -14.53 20.97
C PRO A 5 15.45 -14.81 20.05
N ASP A 6 15.17 -15.11 18.79
CA ASP A 6 16.18 -15.15 17.75
C ASP A 6 16.23 -13.81 17.01
N LYS A 7 17.07 -13.73 15.97
CA LYS A 7 17.24 -12.51 15.18
C LYS A 7 15.93 -12.10 14.48
N GLN A 8 15.19 -13.09 13.98
CA GLN A 8 13.90 -12.82 13.30
C GLN A 8 12.85 -12.31 14.28
N ASP A 9 12.80 -12.84 15.49
CA ASP A 9 11.88 -12.37 16.54
C ASP A 9 12.14 -10.90 16.88
N VAL A 10 13.42 -10.52 17.00
CA VAL A 10 13.80 -9.13 17.28
C VAL A 10 13.37 -8.22 16.12
N ARG A 11 13.58 -8.65 14.89
CA ARG A 11 13.19 -7.92 13.70
C ARG A 11 11.67 -7.70 13.66
N ASP A 12 10.90 -8.75 13.91
CA ASP A 12 9.44 -8.68 13.93
C ASP A 12 8.94 -7.73 15.02
N GLY A 13 9.59 -7.75 16.18
CA GLY A 13 9.28 -6.83 17.27
C GLY A 13 9.54 -5.36 16.90
N ILE A 14 10.65 -5.08 16.22
CA ILE A 14 10.97 -3.73 15.75
C ILE A 14 9.92 -3.25 14.76
N ILE A 15 9.50 -4.09 13.82
CA ILE A 15 8.46 -3.74 12.84
C ILE A 15 7.13 -3.47 13.56
N ALA A 16 6.76 -4.27 14.54
CA ALA A 16 5.56 -4.04 15.34
C ALA A 16 5.59 -2.67 16.04
N TYR A 17 6.74 -2.29 16.61
CA TYR A 17 6.91 -0.96 17.22
C TYR A 17 6.82 0.16 16.20
N LYS A 18 7.34 -0.03 15.00
CA LYS A 18 7.21 0.97 13.92
C LYS A 18 5.73 1.18 13.54
N ILE A 19 4.96 0.11 13.45
CA ILE A 19 3.53 0.19 13.16
C ILE A 19 2.81 0.98 14.25
N ALA A 20 3.09 0.66 15.52
CA ALA A 20 2.49 1.36 16.65
C ALA A 20 2.88 2.84 16.69
N ALA A 21 4.14 3.15 16.44
CA ALA A 21 4.63 4.53 16.41
C ALA A 21 3.99 5.34 15.27
N HIS A 22 3.85 4.74 14.10
CA HIS A 22 3.20 5.39 12.97
C HIS A 22 1.72 5.67 13.26
N ALA A 23 1.01 4.71 13.84
CA ALA A 23 -0.38 4.89 14.25
C ALA A 23 -0.54 6.01 15.28
N ALA A 24 0.39 6.09 16.25
CA ALA A 24 0.39 7.15 17.26
C ALA A 24 0.64 8.52 16.62
N ASP A 25 1.55 8.61 15.67
CA ASP A 25 1.84 9.85 14.94
C ASP A 25 0.63 10.33 14.13
N LEU A 26 -0.09 9.42 13.49
CA LEU A 26 -1.33 9.75 12.80
C LEU A 26 -2.39 10.28 13.76
N ALA A 27 -2.54 9.63 14.92
CA ALA A 27 -3.51 10.03 15.93
C ALA A 27 -3.21 11.43 16.51
N LYS A 28 -1.92 11.79 16.60
CA LYS A 28 -1.48 13.12 17.06
C LYS A 28 -1.61 14.20 15.98
N GLY A 29 -1.91 13.82 14.74
CA GLY A 29 -1.95 14.76 13.63
C GLY A 29 -0.58 15.16 13.11
N HIS A 30 0.45 14.33 13.28
CA HIS A 30 1.80 14.61 12.78
C HIS A 30 1.77 14.70 11.25
N PRO A 31 2.15 15.84 10.64
CA PRO A 31 1.97 16.03 9.20
C PRO A 31 2.80 15.07 8.34
N GLY A 32 3.97 14.68 8.81
CA GLY A 32 4.82 13.73 8.07
C GLY A 32 4.22 12.34 7.95
N ALA A 33 3.47 11.90 8.97
CA ALA A 33 2.82 10.58 8.94
C ALA A 33 1.75 10.50 7.85
N GLN A 34 0.91 11.52 7.74
CA GLN A 34 -0.13 11.57 6.71
C GLN A 34 0.47 11.70 5.31
N LEU A 35 1.53 12.49 5.16
CA LEU A 35 2.22 12.64 3.88
C LEU A 35 2.79 11.31 3.39
N ARG A 36 3.35 10.51 4.29
CA ARG A 36 3.86 9.19 3.96
C ARG A 36 2.74 8.26 3.50
N ASP A 37 1.62 8.24 4.19
CA ASP A 37 0.48 7.41 3.82
C ASP A 37 -0.10 7.83 2.48
N ASN A 38 -0.17 9.12 2.21
CA ASN A 38 -0.64 9.65 0.93
C ASN A 38 0.30 9.24 -0.21
N ALA A 39 1.62 9.29 0.02
CA ALA A 39 2.60 8.87 -0.96
C ALA A 39 2.51 7.37 -1.27
N LEU A 40 2.32 6.56 -0.23
CA LEU A 40 2.15 5.11 -0.39
C LEU A 40 0.87 4.79 -1.16
N SER A 41 -0.23 5.44 -0.83
CA SER A 41 -1.50 5.24 -1.52
C SER A 41 -1.41 5.63 -3.00
N LYS A 42 -0.73 6.72 -3.31
CA LYS A 42 -0.50 7.15 -4.68
C LYS A 42 0.35 6.14 -5.45
N ALA A 43 1.43 5.65 -4.85
CA ALA A 43 2.28 4.63 -5.46
C ALA A 43 1.51 3.35 -5.75
N ARG A 44 0.67 2.93 -4.81
CA ARG A 44 -0.19 1.75 -4.96
C ARG A 44 -1.19 1.93 -6.10
N PHE A 45 -1.81 3.08 -6.17
CA PHE A 45 -2.78 3.42 -7.20
C PHE A 45 -2.15 3.38 -8.60
N GLU A 46 -0.89 3.81 -8.71
CA GLU A 46 -0.15 3.86 -9.96
C GLU A 46 0.62 2.58 -10.26
N PHE A 47 0.51 1.55 -9.42
CA PHE A 47 1.25 0.29 -9.54
C PHE A 47 2.77 0.46 -9.54
N ARG A 48 3.27 1.46 -8.82
CA ARG A 48 4.72 1.66 -8.64
C ARG A 48 5.20 0.79 -7.50
N TRP A 49 5.49 -0.46 -7.79
CA TRP A 49 5.78 -1.49 -6.79
C TRP A 49 7.01 -1.18 -5.95
N ASP A 50 8.11 -0.74 -6.56
CA ASP A 50 9.33 -0.41 -5.82
C ASP A 50 9.06 0.72 -4.82
N ASP A 51 8.31 1.74 -5.22
CA ASP A 51 7.95 2.83 -4.32
C ASP A 51 7.04 2.36 -3.19
N GLN A 52 6.09 1.46 -3.48
CA GLN A 52 5.25 0.87 -2.44
C GLN A 52 6.07 0.12 -1.40
N PHE A 53 7.05 -0.68 -1.84
CA PHE A 53 7.90 -1.42 -0.94
C PHE A 53 8.73 -0.48 -0.07
N ASN A 54 9.34 0.54 -0.67
CA ASN A 54 10.20 1.48 0.04
C ASN A 54 9.44 2.40 1.00
N LEU A 55 8.20 2.71 0.72
CA LEU A 55 7.35 3.52 1.59
C LEU A 55 6.68 2.70 2.69
N GLY A 56 6.65 1.38 2.54
CA GLY A 56 6.11 0.49 3.56
C GLY A 56 7.00 0.41 4.80
N LEU A 57 6.46 -0.10 5.89
CA LEU A 57 7.19 -0.23 7.15
C LEU A 57 8.14 -1.43 7.16
N ASP A 58 7.87 -2.43 6.32
CA ASP A 58 8.72 -3.61 6.14
C ASP A 58 8.88 -3.91 4.64
N PRO A 59 9.80 -3.21 3.96
CA PRO A 59 9.99 -3.37 2.52
C PRO A 59 10.32 -4.79 2.07
N GLU A 60 11.17 -5.49 2.83
CA GLU A 60 11.59 -6.85 2.49
C GLU A 60 10.41 -7.82 2.51
N LYS A 61 9.58 -7.73 3.56
CA LYS A 61 8.42 -8.60 3.72
C LYS A 61 7.36 -8.29 2.66
N ALA A 62 7.16 -7.02 2.36
CA ALA A 62 6.22 -6.59 1.32
C ALA A 62 6.61 -7.13 -0.05
N GLN A 63 7.89 -7.06 -0.40
CA GLN A 63 8.41 -7.58 -1.66
C GLN A 63 8.28 -9.10 -1.73
N GLU A 64 8.62 -9.80 -0.65
CA GLU A 64 8.52 -11.25 -0.55
C GLU A 64 7.08 -11.72 -0.82
N PHE A 65 6.10 -11.13 -0.15
CA PHE A 65 4.70 -11.49 -0.33
C PHE A 65 4.20 -11.15 -1.73
N HIS A 66 4.61 -10.02 -2.28
CA HIS A 66 4.25 -9.65 -3.64
C HIS A 66 4.79 -10.67 -4.65
N ASP A 67 6.06 -11.04 -4.51
CA ASP A 67 6.71 -11.96 -5.43
C ASP A 67 6.09 -13.36 -5.40
N GLU A 68 5.64 -13.81 -4.24
CA GLU A 68 4.97 -15.11 -4.10
C GLU A 68 3.68 -15.21 -4.92
N THR A 69 3.01 -14.09 -5.17
CA THR A 69 1.72 -14.08 -5.86
C THR A 69 1.83 -13.92 -7.36
N LEU A 70 3.04 -13.71 -7.90
CA LEU A 70 3.23 -13.47 -9.32
C LEU A 70 3.42 -14.78 -10.11
N PRO A 71 2.73 -14.93 -11.26
CA PRO A 71 2.88 -16.12 -12.09
C PRO A 71 4.21 -16.19 -12.83
N GLN A 72 4.88 -15.07 -13.04
CA GLN A 72 6.13 -14.95 -13.78
C GLN A 72 7.04 -13.90 -13.15
N GLU A 73 8.36 -14.13 -13.28
CA GLU A 73 9.36 -13.19 -12.77
C GLU A 73 9.23 -11.79 -13.37
N GLY A 74 9.00 -11.70 -14.67
CA GLY A 74 8.86 -10.44 -15.38
C GLY A 74 7.64 -9.62 -14.97
N ALA A 75 6.67 -10.24 -14.28
CA ALA A 75 5.47 -9.56 -13.83
C ALA A 75 5.70 -8.76 -12.54
N LYS A 76 6.86 -8.88 -11.89
CA LYS A 76 7.14 -8.20 -10.61
C LYS A 76 7.02 -6.69 -10.67
N LEU A 77 7.29 -6.10 -11.82
CA LEU A 77 7.17 -4.66 -12.05
C LEU A 77 5.98 -4.29 -12.92
N ALA A 78 5.16 -5.27 -13.30
CA ALA A 78 3.98 -5.05 -14.14
C ALA A 78 2.83 -4.43 -13.33
N HIS A 79 1.84 -3.92 -14.04
CA HIS A 79 0.61 -3.38 -13.45
C HIS A 79 -0.29 -4.53 -12.96
N PHE A 80 0.18 -5.21 -11.92
CA PHE A 80 -0.48 -6.37 -11.33
C PHE A 80 -0.63 -6.18 -9.84
N CYS A 81 -1.82 -6.50 -9.32
CA CYS A 81 -2.08 -6.51 -7.90
C CYS A 81 -2.89 -7.75 -7.56
N SER A 82 -2.41 -8.55 -6.61
CA SER A 82 -3.08 -9.79 -6.20
C SER A 82 -4.32 -9.57 -5.35
N MET A 83 -4.51 -8.35 -4.82
CA MET A 83 -5.60 -8.06 -3.90
C MET A 83 -6.98 -8.14 -4.57
N CYS A 84 -7.15 -7.50 -5.72
CA CYS A 84 -8.43 -7.46 -6.44
C CYS A 84 -8.41 -8.27 -7.74
N GLY A 85 -7.23 -8.62 -8.24
CA GLY A 85 -7.05 -9.39 -9.46
C GLY A 85 -6.11 -8.73 -10.46
N PRO A 86 -5.67 -9.46 -11.49
CA PRO A 86 -4.63 -8.98 -12.39
C PRO A 86 -5.04 -7.79 -13.25
N HIS A 87 -6.32 -7.59 -13.52
CA HIS A 87 -6.81 -6.50 -14.36
C HIS A 87 -7.90 -5.67 -13.68
N PHE A 88 -8.03 -5.83 -12.37
CA PHE A 88 -9.10 -5.19 -11.62
C PHE A 88 -8.54 -4.54 -10.36
N CYS A 89 -8.87 -3.26 -10.16
CA CYS A 89 -8.50 -2.52 -8.96
C CYS A 89 -9.68 -1.64 -8.54
N SER A 90 -10.23 -1.89 -7.35
CA SER A 90 -11.38 -1.13 -6.85
C SER A 90 -11.06 0.35 -6.66
N MET A 91 -9.84 0.68 -6.23
CA MET A 91 -9.42 2.07 -6.07
C MET A 91 -9.33 2.79 -7.42
N LYS A 92 -8.81 2.13 -8.44
CA LYS A 92 -8.69 2.69 -9.78
C LYS A 92 -10.07 2.91 -10.40
N ILE A 93 -10.98 1.95 -10.24
CA ILE A 93 -12.36 2.08 -10.74
C ILE A 93 -13.05 3.28 -10.08
N THR A 94 -12.90 3.46 -8.78
CA THR A 94 -13.46 4.60 -8.06
C THR A 94 -12.93 5.92 -8.62
N GLN A 95 -11.62 5.98 -8.91
CA GLN A 95 -11.01 7.17 -9.49
C GLN A 95 -11.52 7.43 -10.92
N GLU A 96 -11.70 6.39 -11.72
CA GLU A 96 -12.24 6.51 -13.06
C GLU A 96 -13.68 7.05 -13.05
N VAL A 97 -14.49 6.61 -12.08
CA VAL A 97 -15.84 7.15 -11.89
C VAL A 97 -15.80 8.64 -11.55
N ARG A 98 -14.88 9.03 -10.64
CA ARG A 98 -14.72 10.45 -10.28
C ARG A 98 -14.29 11.30 -11.46
N ASP A 99 -13.35 10.80 -12.25
CA ASP A 99 -12.87 11.49 -13.45
C ASP A 99 -13.96 11.63 -14.48
N TYR A 100 -14.75 10.58 -14.68
CA TYR A 100 -15.92 10.63 -15.57
C TYR A 100 -16.95 11.66 -15.09
N ALA A 101 -17.26 11.66 -13.80
CA ALA A 101 -18.19 12.63 -13.22
C ALA A 101 -17.71 14.07 -13.44
N ALA A 102 -16.42 14.33 -13.25
CA ALA A 102 -15.84 15.64 -13.49
C ALA A 102 -15.93 16.04 -14.97
N SER A 103 -15.67 15.10 -15.89
CA SER A 103 -15.73 15.35 -17.34
C SER A 103 -17.16 15.64 -17.82
N GLN A 104 -18.15 15.06 -17.17
CA GLN A 104 -19.58 15.28 -17.49
C GLN A 104 -20.20 16.41 -16.68
N LYS A 105 -19.41 17.08 -15.84
CA LYS A 105 -19.88 18.13 -14.92
C LYS A 105 -20.98 17.63 -13.96
N LEU A 106 -20.89 16.35 -13.59
CA LEU A 106 -21.77 15.71 -12.63
C LEU A 106 -21.11 15.69 -11.25
N SER A 107 -21.92 15.67 -10.18
CA SER A 107 -21.38 15.42 -8.85
C SER A 107 -21.02 13.94 -8.71
N GLU A 108 -20.08 13.63 -7.78
CA GLU A 108 -19.69 12.25 -7.50
C GLU A 108 -20.90 11.39 -7.11
N ALA A 109 -21.82 11.93 -6.32
CA ALA A 109 -23.04 11.24 -5.91
C ALA A 109 -23.96 10.91 -7.09
N GLU A 110 -24.02 11.76 -8.09
CA GLU A 110 -24.83 11.54 -9.30
C GLU A 110 -24.22 10.48 -10.22
N ALA A 111 -22.88 10.35 -10.21
CA ALA A 111 -22.17 9.39 -11.04
C ALA A 111 -22.18 7.97 -10.45
N LEU A 112 -22.31 7.88 -9.14
CA LEU A 112 -22.35 6.61 -8.43
C LEU A 112 -23.79 6.11 -8.30
#